data_b9d3d08af41ba6a4470ce74ef74bbcfc
#
_entry.id   b9d3d08af41ba6a4470ce74ef74bbcfc
#
_cell.length_a   1.000
_cell.length_b   1.000
_cell.length_c   1.000
_cell.angle_alpha   90.00
_cell.angle_beta   90.00
_cell.angle_gamma   90.00
#
_symmetry.space_group_name_H-M   'P 1'
#
loop_
_entity.id
_entity.type
_entity.pdbx_description
1 polymer ?
#
loop_
_entity_poly.entity_id
_entity_poly.type
_entity_poly.pdbx_seq_one_letter_code
_entity_poly.pdbx_strand_id
1 'polypeptide(L)'
;MPNSETSVVLSNSKVAVSAIKESVLPEGKNIEVLTMQSIKGLEAQNVIIHNFLPFLQTIYKNERELFYRKIYVLLTRSRENLYISLPKNLDENLPDEIKQVIEIIKKYATITQDLPPKSEQIKEKSSLKLASIRPVLRNVKEVGELVVTGSQLFAIIAGLFA
;
A
#
# COMPACT_ATOMS: atom_id res chain seq x y z
N MET A 1 -0.81 -29.02 1.75
CA MET A 1 0.24 -28.13 1.21
C MET A 1 0.20 -26.84 1.98
N PRO A 2 1.27 -26.37 2.55
CA PRO A 2 1.24 -25.04 3.17
C PRO A 2 0.95 -24.04 2.06
N ASN A 3 -0.14 -23.29 2.18
CA ASN A 3 -0.41 -22.16 1.32
C ASN A 3 0.75 -21.19 1.48
N SER A 4 1.63 -21.15 0.48
CA SER A 4 2.71 -20.16 0.45
C SER A 4 2.04 -18.79 0.34
N GLU A 5 2.07 -18.04 1.45
CA GLU A 5 1.52 -16.68 1.47
C GLU A 5 2.18 -15.85 0.38
N THR A 6 1.36 -15.33 -0.51
CA THR A 6 1.81 -14.47 -1.60
C THR A 6 1.74 -13.02 -1.16
N SER A 7 2.86 -12.31 -1.31
CA SER A 7 2.95 -10.89 -1.06
C SER A 7 3.38 -10.17 -2.33
N VAL A 8 2.73 -9.05 -2.64
CA VAL A 8 3.06 -8.25 -3.82
C VAL A 8 3.37 -6.82 -3.38
N VAL A 9 4.50 -6.31 -3.83
CA VAL A 9 4.88 -4.91 -3.67
C VAL A 9 4.62 -4.17 -4.98
N LEU A 10 3.83 -3.13 -4.91
CA LEU A 10 3.45 -2.30 -6.04
C LEU A 10 4.12 -0.93 -5.95
N SER A 11 4.73 -0.50 -7.02
CA SER A 11 5.31 0.85 -7.10
C SER A 11 4.86 1.58 -8.37
N ASN A 12 4.97 2.90 -8.36
CA ASN A 12 4.47 3.75 -9.44
C ASN A 12 5.35 3.75 -10.70
N SER A 13 6.59 3.29 -10.63
CA SER A 13 7.51 3.31 -11.76
C SER A 13 8.37 2.06 -11.87
N LYS A 14 8.83 1.75 -13.09
CA LYS A 14 9.78 0.66 -13.36
C LYS A 14 11.11 0.86 -12.63
N VAL A 15 11.56 2.10 -12.51
CA VAL A 15 12.81 2.44 -11.79
C VAL A 15 12.69 2.09 -10.32
N ALA A 16 11.57 2.47 -9.69
CA ALA A 16 11.32 2.13 -8.29
C ALA A 16 11.17 0.61 -8.09
N VAL A 17 10.54 -0.10 -9.02
CA VAL A 17 10.45 -1.57 -9.01
C VAL A 17 11.84 -2.20 -9.06
N SER A 18 12.71 -1.74 -9.96
CA SER A 18 14.08 -2.25 -10.04
C SER A 18 14.87 -1.99 -8.75
N ALA A 19 14.78 -0.78 -8.20
CA ALA A 19 15.44 -0.43 -6.95
C ALA A 19 14.96 -1.29 -5.77
N ILE A 20 13.66 -1.60 -5.70
CA ILE A 20 13.10 -2.48 -4.67
C ILE A 20 13.59 -3.92 -4.86
N LYS A 21 13.65 -4.42 -6.10
CA LYS A 21 14.16 -5.78 -6.40
C LYS A 21 15.64 -5.94 -6.08
N GLU A 22 16.42 -4.89 -6.28
CA GLU A 22 17.86 -4.87 -5.96
C GLU A 22 18.11 -4.71 -4.46
N SER A 23 17.13 -4.18 -3.70
CA SER A 23 17.20 -4.19 -2.25
C SER A 23 17.08 -5.63 -1.74
N VAL A 24 17.71 -5.91 -0.60
CA VAL A 24 17.70 -7.27 -0.02
C VAL A 24 16.26 -7.64 0.36
N LEU A 25 15.57 -8.36 -0.52
CA LEU A 25 14.33 -9.01 -0.18
C LEU A 25 14.61 -10.21 0.74
N PRO A 26 13.76 -10.48 1.73
CA PRO A 26 13.96 -11.63 2.61
C PRO A 26 13.98 -12.93 1.80
N GLU A 27 15.05 -13.71 1.93
CA GLU A 27 15.15 -15.02 1.30
C GLU A 27 14.02 -15.96 1.75
N GLY A 28 13.56 -16.79 0.85
CA GLY A 28 12.55 -17.81 1.14
C GLY A 28 11.10 -17.31 1.24
N LYS A 29 10.85 -16.03 0.91
CA LYS A 29 9.48 -15.47 0.84
C LYS A 29 9.03 -15.29 -0.59
N ASN A 30 7.77 -15.65 -0.84
CA ASN A 30 7.13 -15.43 -2.13
C ASN A 30 6.68 -13.97 -2.25
N ILE A 31 7.64 -13.09 -2.60
CA ILE A 31 7.40 -11.66 -2.76
C ILE A 31 7.62 -11.29 -4.22
N GLU A 32 6.60 -10.78 -4.85
CA GLU A 32 6.65 -10.24 -6.21
C GLU A 32 6.63 -8.71 -6.17
N VAL A 33 7.45 -8.07 -7.01
CA VAL A 33 7.51 -6.61 -7.11
C VAL A 33 7.11 -6.19 -8.52
N LEU A 34 6.04 -5.40 -8.62
CA LEU A 34 5.42 -4.99 -9.88
C LEU A 34 5.12 -3.49 -9.91
N THR A 35 4.86 -2.97 -11.10
CA THR A 35 4.28 -1.63 -11.22
C THR A 35 2.78 -1.68 -10.91
N MET A 36 2.22 -0.58 -10.41
CA MET A 36 0.78 -0.47 -10.14
C MET A 36 -0.07 -0.65 -11.41
N GLN A 37 0.48 -0.36 -12.58
CA GLN A 37 -0.20 -0.57 -13.87
C GLN A 37 -0.22 -2.04 -14.30
N SER A 38 0.74 -2.84 -13.85
CA SER A 38 0.88 -4.24 -14.23
C SER A 38 -0.02 -5.19 -13.42
N ILE A 39 -0.71 -4.69 -12.40
CA ILE A 39 -1.50 -5.51 -11.46
C ILE A 39 -2.82 -6.02 -12.04
N LYS A 40 -3.15 -5.70 -13.28
CA LYS A 40 -4.42 -6.11 -13.88
C LYS A 40 -4.60 -7.63 -13.82
N GLY A 41 -5.66 -8.06 -13.13
CA GLY A 41 -6.00 -9.49 -12.99
C GLY A 41 -5.23 -10.25 -11.90
N LEU A 42 -4.29 -9.61 -11.20
CA LEU A 42 -3.52 -10.24 -10.13
C LEU A 42 -4.15 -9.92 -8.77
N GLU A 43 -4.23 -10.94 -7.91
CA GLU A 43 -4.63 -10.81 -6.50
C GLU A 43 -3.60 -11.50 -5.62
N ALA A 44 -3.35 -10.96 -4.44
CA ALA A 44 -2.44 -11.51 -3.45
C ALA A 44 -3.02 -11.43 -2.05
N GLN A 45 -2.55 -12.28 -1.15
CA GLN A 45 -2.96 -12.20 0.26
C GLN A 45 -2.56 -10.86 0.86
N ASN A 46 -1.30 -10.47 0.65
CA ASN A 46 -0.80 -9.20 1.14
C ASN A 46 -0.36 -8.33 -0.05
N VAL A 47 -0.83 -7.10 -0.08
CA VAL A 47 -0.45 -6.10 -1.09
C VAL A 47 0.16 -4.90 -0.38
N ILE A 48 1.33 -4.48 -0.83
CA ILE A 48 2.02 -3.30 -0.35
C ILE A 48 2.05 -2.28 -1.48
N ILE A 49 1.41 -1.14 -1.29
CA ILE A 49 1.44 -0.02 -2.22
C ILE A 49 2.52 0.96 -1.75
N HIS A 50 3.64 0.94 -2.46
CA HIS A 50 4.77 1.82 -2.20
C HIS A 50 4.64 3.13 -2.98
N ASN A 51 4.79 4.28 -2.31
CA ASN A 51 4.65 5.60 -2.94
C ASN A 51 3.31 5.81 -3.65
N PHE A 52 2.22 5.75 -2.90
CA PHE A 52 0.87 5.87 -3.46
C PHE A 52 0.57 7.28 -4.00
N LEU A 53 1.06 8.34 -3.37
CA LEU A 53 0.78 9.72 -3.79
C LEU A 53 1.24 10.03 -5.23
N PRO A 54 2.48 9.71 -5.66
CA PRO A 54 2.89 9.91 -7.06
C PRO A 54 2.02 9.17 -8.07
N PHE A 55 1.50 7.99 -7.70
CA PHE A 55 0.56 7.27 -8.55
C PHE A 55 -0.77 8.03 -8.67
N LEU A 56 -1.33 8.52 -7.55
CA LEU A 56 -2.56 9.33 -7.58
C LEU A 56 -2.39 10.58 -8.44
N GLN A 57 -1.27 11.29 -8.30
CA GLN A 57 -0.98 12.48 -9.10
C GLN A 57 -0.88 12.15 -10.60
N THR A 58 -0.23 11.03 -10.94
CA THR A 58 -0.06 10.60 -12.35
C THR A 58 -1.39 10.27 -13.00
N ILE A 59 -2.25 9.47 -12.36
CA ILE A 59 -3.56 9.12 -12.93
C ILE A 59 -4.51 10.31 -12.95
N TYR A 60 -4.45 11.18 -11.97
CA TYR A 60 -5.26 12.41 -11.94
C TYR A 60 -4.92 13.33 -13.11
N LYS A 61 -3.63 13.49 -13.41
CA LYS A 61 -3.15 14.34 -14.50
C LYS A 61 -3.46 13.75 -15.89
N ASN A 62 -3.25 12.45 -16.06
CA ASN A 62 -3.25 11.82 -17.39
C ASN A 62 -4.55 11.10 -17.71
N GLU A 63 -5.30 10.64 -16.72
CA GLU A 63 -6.45 9.76 -16.88
C GLU A 63 -7.55 10.08 -15.85
N ARG A 64 -7.88 11.36 -15.71
CA ARG A 64 -8.81 11.85 -14.68
C ARG A 64 -10.16 11.13 -14.68
N GLU A 65 -10.70 10.79 -15.85
CA GLU A 65 -11.98 10.07 -15.99
C GLU A 65 -11.93 8.66 -15.37
N LEU A 66 -10.74 8.05 -15.34
CA LEU A 66 -10.51 6.72 -14.78
C LEU A 66 -9.95 6.74 -13.35
N PHE A 67 -9.81 7.93 -12.75
CA PHE A 67 -9.14 8.13 -11.46
C PHE A 67 -9.67 7.18 -10.37
N TYR A 68 -10.93 7.28 -10.03
CA TYR A 68 -11.53 6.45 -8.99
C TYR A 68 -11.56 4.96 -9.36
N ARG A 69 -11.80 4.65 -10.64
CA ARG A 69 -11.80 3.26 -11.10
C ARG A 69 -10.44 2.59 -10.92
N LYS A 70 -9.35 3.29 -11.23
CA LYS A 70 -7.99 2.76 -11.05
C LYS A 70 -7.64 2.59 -9.59
N ILE A 71 -8.04 3.52 -8.75
CA ILE A 71 -7.87 3.42 -7.29
C ILE A 71 -8.63 2.19 -6.78
N TYR A 72 -9.89 2.03 -7.16
CA TYR A 72 -10.69 0.86 -6.78
C TYR A 72 -9.99 -0.45 -7.17
N VAL A 73 -9.58 -0.58 -8.43
CA VAL A 73 -8.88 -1.77 -8.91
C VAL A 73 -7.63 -2.05 -8.11
N LEU A 74 -6.85 -1.02 -7.77
CA LEU A 74 -5.61 -1.17 -7.00
C LEU A 74 -5.89 -1.62 -5.56
N LEU A 75 -6.81 -0.97 -4.87
CA LEU A 75 -7.15 -1.27 -3.48
C LEU A 75 -7.75 -2.67 -3.30
N THR A 76 -8.50 -3.15 -4.28
CA THR A 76 -9.16 -4.46 -4.24
C THR A 76 -8.26 -5.65 -4.63
N ARG A 77 -6.96 -5.44 -4.81
CA ARG A 77 -6.04 -6.54 -5.13
C ARG A 77 -5.61 -7.37 -3.92
N SER A 78 -5.82 -6.85 -2.73
CA SER A 78 -5.50 -7.55 -1.49
C SER A 78 -6.68 -8.43 -1.03
N ARG A 79 -6.38 -9.68 -0.67
CA ARG A 79 -7.35 -10.60 -0.08
C ARG A 79 -7.41 -10.51 1.44
N GLU A 80 -6.28 -10.19 2.09
CA GLU A 80 -6.19 -10.14 3.55
C GLU A 80 -5.72 -8.77 4.04
N ASN A 81 -4.52 -8.35 3.66
CA ASN A 81 -3.93 -7.14 4.18
C ASN A 81 -3.42 -6.22 3.05
N LEU A 82 -3.76 -4.96 3.18
CA LEU A 82 -3.30 -3.90 2.31
C LEU A 82 -2.47 -2.91 3.14
N TYR A 83 -1.23 -2.68 2.69
CA TYR A 83 -0.31 -1.72 3.28
C TYR A 83 -0.10 -0.58 2.31
N ILE A 84 -0.28 0.65 2.77
CA ILE A 84 -0.17 1.83 1.91
C ILE A 84 0.88 2.77 2.50
N SER A 85 1.84 3.14 1.67
CA SER A 85 2.88 4.10 2.01
C SER A 85 2.51 5.48 1.47
N LEU A 86 2.38 6.45 2.36
CA LEU A 86 2.07 7.85 2.07
C LEU A 86 3.07 8.77 2.77
N PRO A 87 3.39 9.94 2.20
CA PRO A 87 4.19 10.94 2.89
C PRO A 87 3.44 11.47 4.13
N LYS A 88 4.19 11.77 5.20
CA LYS A 88 3.63 12.34 6.44
C LYS A 88 2.94 13.67 6.20
N ASN A 89 3.60 14.54 5.46
CA ASN A 89 3.11 15.87 5.13
C ASN A 89 2.65 15.88 3.67
N LEU A 90 1.43 16.30 3.46
CA LEU A 90 0.87 16.47 2.12
C LEU A 90 1.06 17.92 1.68
N ASP A 91 1.35 18.11 0.40
CA ASP A 91 1.38 19.43 -0.21
C ASP A 91 -0.03 20.05 -0.16
N GLU A 92 -0.11 21.29 0.32
CA GLU A 92 -1.37 22.04 0.39
C GLU A 92 -1.98 22.30 -0.99
N ASN A 93 -1.15 22.30 -2.04
CA ASN A 93 -1.56 22.53 -3.43
C ASN A 93 -2.07 21.27 -4.15
N LEU A 94 -2.20 20.13 -3.48
CA LEU A 94 -2.79 18.95 -4.08
C LEU A 94 -4.24 19.18 -4.50
N PRO A 95 -4.68 18.60 -5.62
CA PRO A 95 -6.09 18.59 -6.01
C PRO A 95 -7.00 18.05 -4.91
N ASP A 96 -8.18 18.63 -4.76
CA ASP A 96 -9.11 18.26 -3.68
C ASP A 96 -9.54 16.80 -3.76
N GLU A 97 -9.68 16.25 -4.97
CA GLU A 97 -10.02 14.83 -5.16
C GLU A 97 -8.93 13.90 -4.62
N ILE A 98 -7.66 14.27 -4.79
CA ILE A 98 -6.53 13.50 -4.22
C ILE A 98 -6.53 13.62 -2.70
N LYS A 99 -6.72 14.80 -2.15
CA LYS A 99 -6.84 15.03 -0.71
C LYS A 99 -7.97 14.20 -0.12
N GLN A 100 -9.13 14.21 -0.75
CA GLN A 100 -10.30 13.45 -0.30
C GLN A 100 -10.03 11.93 -0.26
N VAL A 101 -9.37 11.38 -1.28
CA VAL A 101 -8.98 9.96 -1.30
C VAL A 101 -8.08 9.63 -0.12
N ILE A 102 -7.07 10.46 0.12
CA ILE A 102 -6.09 10.25 1.20
C ILE A 102 -6.77 10.37 2.58
N GLU A 103 -7.64 11.35 2.77
CA GLU A 103 -8.39 11.54 4.01
C GLU A 103 -9.30 10.36 4.31
N ILE A 104 -10.01 9.84 3.30
CA ILE A 104 -10.85 8.65 3.45
C ILE A 104 -10.00 7.43 3.84
N ILE A 105 -8.87 7.21 3.18
CA ILE A 105 -7.96 6.12 3.53
C ILE A 105 -7.46 6.28 4.96
N LYS A 106 -6.98 7.46 5.34
CA LYS A 106 -6.50 7.74 6.71
C LYS A 106 -7.58 7.56 7.77
N LYS A 107 -8.81 7.90 7.46
CA LYS A 107 -9.95 7.78 8.39
C LYS A 107 -10.21 6.33 8.79
N TYR A 108 -10.04 5.37 7.89
CA TYR A 108 -10.39 3.97 8.11
C TYR A 108 -9.18 3.04 8.27
N ALA A 109 -7.99 3.48 7.89
CA ALA A 109 -6.77 2.70 8.03
C ALA A 109 -6.15 2.83 9.42
N THR A 110 -5.41 1.82 9.83
CA THR A 110 -4.57 1.87 11.04
C THR A 110 -3.21 2.46 10.69
N ILE A 111 -2.80 3.51 11.41
CA ILE A 111 -1.50 4.15 11.21
C ILE A 111 -0.45 3.36 12.02
N THR A 112 0.56 2.81 11.34
CA THR A 112 1.57 1.95 12.00
C THR A 112 2.49 2.69 12.96
N GLN A 113 2.56 4.00 12.88
CA GLN A 113 3.33 4.83 13.82
C GLN A 113 2.71 4.87 15.22
N ASP A 114 1.42 4.59 15.32
CA ASP A 114 0.69 4.52 16.59
C ASP A 114 0.77 3.12 17.24
N LEU A 115 1.41 2.16 16.55
CA LEU A 115 1.70 0.86 17.14
C LEU A 115 2.81 1.02 18.17
N PRO A 116 2.62 0.52 19.41
CA PRO A 116 3.61 0.65 20.45
C PRO A 116 4.96 0.06 20.02
N PRO A 117 6.08 0.66 20.42
CA PRO A 117 7.40 0.07 20.17
C PRO A 117 7.40 -1.35 20.72
N LYS A 118 8.00 -2.27 19.96
CA LYS A 118 8.07 -3.70 20.24
C LYS A 118 8.64 -3.98 21.64
N SER A 119 7.85 -3.88 22.66
CA SER A 119 8.06 -4.51 23.95
C SER A 119 6.77 -5.29 24.22
N GLU A 120 6.90 -6.60 24.10
CA GLU A 120 6.01 -7.61 24.64
C GLU A 120 4.66 -7.87 23.94
N GLN A 121 4.58 -9.08 23.39
CA GLN A 121 3.38 -9.88 23.23
C GLN A 121 2.34 -9.44 22.21
N ILE A 122 2.68 -9.40 20.94
CA ILE A 122 1.66 -9.63 19.93
C ILE A 122 2.01 -10.91 19.18
N LYS A 123 1.38 -11.99 19.60
CA LYS A 123 1.30 -13.28 18.89
C LYS A 123 0.35 -13.15 17.68
N GLU A 124 0.44 -12.09 16.92
CA GLU A 124 -0.33 -11.97 15.69
C GLU A 124 0.59 -12.16 14.49
N LYS A 125 0.24 -13.15 13.69
CA LYS A 125 0.97 -13.52 12.45
C LYS A 125 1.16 -12.35 11.48
N SER A 126 0.36 -11.31 11.57
CA SER A 126 0.44 -10.11 10.72
C SER A 126 1.63 -9.20 11.06
N SER A 127 2.02 -9.07 12.32
CA SER A 127 3.11 -8.20 12.74
C SER A 127 4.50 -8.71 12.32
N LEU A 128 4.67 -10.02 12.23
CA LEU A 128 5.89 -10.66 11.73
C LEU A 128 6.12 -10.39 10.24
N LYS A 129 5.04 -10.25 9.46
CA LYS A 129 5.10 -9.97 8.02
C LYS A 129 5.57 -8.54 7.74
N LEU A 130 5.06 -7.57 8.49
CA LEU A 130 5.47 -6.17 8.39
C LEU A 130 6.95 -5.98 8.73
N ALA A 131 7.44 -6.66 9.76
CA ALA A 131 8.84 -6.60 10.17
C ALA A 131 9.80 -7.10 9.09
N SER A 132 9.37 -8.04 8.24
CA SER A 132 10.20 -8.59 7.15
C SER A 132 10.23 -7.71 5.90
N ILE A 133 9.28 -6.81 5.73
CA ILE A 133 9.16 -5.88 4.58
C ILE A 133 9.72 -4.50 4.95
N ARG A 134 9.84 -4.18 6.22
CA ARG A 134 10.41 -2.92 6.72
C ARG A 134 11.76 -2.50 6.10
N PRO A 135 12.71 -3.40 5.81
CA PRO A 135 13.95 -3.00 5.16
C PRO A 135 13.74 -2.41 3.76
N VAL A 136 12.72 -2.87 3.03
CA VAL A 136 12.37 -2.39 1.69
C VAL A 136 11.76 -0.97 1.78
N LEU A 137 11.05 -0.68 2.87
CA LEU A 137 10.37 0.59 3.10
C LEU A 137 11.26 1.64 3.80
N ARG A 138 12.35 1.21 4.45
CA ARG A 138 13.25 2.09 5.25
C ARG A 138 14.03 3.14 4.45
N ASN A 139 14.23 2.94 3.16
CA ASN A 139 14.98 3.87 2.32
C ASN A 139 14.16 5.09 1.88
N VAL A 140 12.89 5.15 2.26
CA VAL A 140 12.04 6.32 2.02
C VAL A 140 11.97 7.12 3.31
N LYS A 141 12.79 8.16 3.42
CA LYS A 141 12.73 9.10 4.54
C LYS A 141 11.33 9.71 4.60
N GLU A 142 10.71 9.67 5.79
CA GLU A 142 9.45 10.35 6.09
C GLU A 142 8.17 9.78 5.46
N VAL A 143 8.04 8.47 5.40
CA VAL A 143 6.81 7.81 4.95
C VAL A 143 5.97 7.35 6.13
N GLY A 144 4.69 7.73 6.13
CA GLY A 144 3.66 7.13 6.98
C GLY A 144 3.18 5.82 6.34
N GLU A 145 3.20 4.75 7.09
CA GLU A 145 2.64 3.46 6.67
C GLU A 145 1.21 3.32 7.21
N LEU A 146 0.30 2.96 6.34
CA LEU A 146 -1.09 2.68 6.67
C LEU A 146 -1.38 1.20 6.45
N VAL A 147 -2.03 0.58 7.41
CA VAL A 147 -2.50 -0.81 7.30
C VAL A 147 -4.01 -0.82 7.15
N VAL A 148 -4.49 -1.52 6.14
CA VAL A 148 -5.91 -1.65 5.83
C VAL A 148 -6.28 -3.13 5.88
N THR A 149 -7.18 -3.48 6.77
CA THR A 149 -7.79 -4.82 6.84
C THR A 149 -9.02 -4.91 5.94
N GLY A 150 -9.54 -6.13 5.72
CA GLY A 150 -10.68 -6.33 4.82
C GLY A 150 -11.92 -5.51 5.19
N SER A 151 -12.26 -5.38 6.48
CA SER A 151 -13.39 -4.55 6.94
C SER A 151 -13.15 -3.05 6.71
N GLN A 152 -11.93 -2.59 6.94
CA GLN A 152 -11.53 -1.20 6.68
C GLN A 152 -11.53 -0.89 5.18
N LEU A 153 -11.10 -1.85 4.34
CA LEU A 153 -11.14 -1.71 2.89
C LEU A 153 -12.56 -1.50 2.38
N PHE A 154 -13.53 -2.25 2.91
CA PHE A 154 -14.93 -2.06 2.56
C PHE A 154 -15.42 -0.65 2.90
N ALA A 155 -15.08 -0.14 4.08
CA ALA A 155 -15.44 1.22 4.51
C ALA A 155 -14.78 2.30 3.64
N ILE A 156 -13.51 2.11 3.24
CA ILE A 156 -12.80 3.01 2.33
C ILE A 156 -13.51 3.05 0.98
N ILE A 157 -13.81 1.89 0.40
CA ILE A 157 -14.48 1.81 -0.90
C ILE A 157 -15.86 2.47 -0.83
N ALA A 158 -16.66 2.19 0.20
CA ALA A 158 -17.96 2.82 0.39
C ALA A 158 -17.83 4.35 0.49
N GLY A 159 -16.82 4.86 1.19
CA GLY A 159 -16.56 6.29 1.30
C GLY A 159 -16.12 6.95 0.00
N LEU A 160 -15.38 6.24 -0.86
CA LEU A 160 -14.91 6.78 -2.14
C LEU A 160 -16.02 6.88 -3.20
N PHE A 161 -17.04 6.02 -3.10
CA PHE A 161 -18.12 5.91 -4.09
C PHE A 161 -19.50 6.35 -3.54
N ALA A 162 -19.51 6.88 -2.32
CA ALA A 162 -20.69 7.56 -1.78
C ALA A 162 -20.83 8.95 -2.44
#